data_9e81b1f82074b26493dcd9edea4e17cc
#
_entry.id   9e81b1f82074b26493dcd9edea4e17cc
#
_cell.length_a   1.000
_cell.length_b   1.000
_cell.length_c   1.000
_cell.angle_alpha   90.00
_cell.angle_beta   90.00
_cell.angle_gamma   90.00
#
_symmetry.space_group_name_H-M   'P 1'
#
loop_
_entity.id
_entity.type
_entity.pdbx_description
1 polymer ?
#
loop_
_entity_poly.entity_id
_entity_poly.type
_entity_poly.pdbx_seq_one_letter_code
_entity_poly.pdbx_strand_id
1 'polypeptide(L)'
;PNFQDADLLKAWGFEPKSLDVKIYTPAGFFAQFKEEGIPTDFPFSIRPIDVNPEDWCISFEININSSEGVLISKVVQELEKKEQSYELSDLIRKIKEDVESDPITIHIVANQFEKAKGWGIFSKEGTPLKDLISGGQVTVLDMSPYATMASGWAIKALVVGLISKKLFNQRLLARKTEEFKTVDAAMHYFSKQVEEKLEEPLVWIAVDEAHELLPKEGKTAATDALITILREGRQPGISLLLASQQPGKIHTDV
;
A
#
# COMPACT_ATOMS: atom_id res chain seq x y z
N PRO A 1 4.04 2.78 -27.11
CA PRO A 1 4.16 4.13 -27.67
C PRO A 1 2.86 4.56 -28.33
N ASN A 2 2.48 5.84 -28.22
CA ASN A 2 1.34 6.38 -28.93
C ASN A 2 1.74 6.63 -30.41
N PHE A 3 1.41 5.70 -31.29
CA PHE A 3 1.72 5.81 -32.72
C PHE A 3 0.82 6.81 -33.46
N GLN A 4 -0.33 7.20 -32.88
CA GLN A 4 -1.25 8.16 -33.50
C GLN A 4 -0.62 9.56 -33.60
N ASP A 5 0.26 9.91 -32.67
CA ASP A 5 0.94 11.21 -32.61
C ASP A 5 2.39 11.16 -33.13
N ALA A 6 2.79 10.07 -33.78
CA ALA A 6 4.17 9.87 -34.22
C ALA A 6 4.66 11.00 -35.17
N ASP A 7 3.80 11.45 -36.09
CA ASP A 7 4.16 12.52 -37.05
C ASP A 7 4.25 13.89 -36.35
N LEU A 8 3.40 14.15 -35.35
CA LEU A 8 3.48 15.35 -34.52
C LEU A 8 4.77 15.36 -33.70
N LEU A 9 5.12 14.23 -33.08
CA LEU A 9 6.37 14.09 -32.33
C LEU A 9 7.61 14.33 -33.20
N LYS A 10 7.63 13.79 -34.43
CA LYS A 10 8.72 14.02 -35.38
C LYS A 10 8.87 15.49 -35.75
N ALA A 11 7.76 16.23 -35.91
CA ALA A 11 7.80 17.66 -36.20
C ALA A 11 8.49 18.46 -35.07
N TRP A 12 8.48 17.95 -33.83
CA TRP A 12 9.16 18.52 -32.66
C TRP A 12 10.54 17.90 -32.40
N GLY A 13 11.04 17.02 -33.28
CA GLY A 13 12.31 16.33 -33.11
C GLY A 13 12.29 15.20 -32.06
N PHE A 14 11.12 14.70 -31.71
CA PHE A 14 10.95 13.59 -30.75
C PHE A 14 10.57 12.30 -31.46
N GLU A 15 10.90 11.18 -30.81
CA GLU A 15 10.44 9.85 -31.19
C GLU A 15 9.48 9.30 -30.15
N PRO A 16 8.46 8.48 -30.54
CA PRO A 16 7.59 7.79 -29.60
C PRO A 16 8.39 6.85 -28.70
N LYS A 17 8.30 7.02 -27.39
CA LYS A 17 8.92 6.14 -26.40
C LYS A 17 7.86 5.48 -25.53
N SER A 18 8.08 4.24 -25.14
CA SER A 18 7.30 3.56 -24.11
C SER A 18 7.96 3.74 -22.74
N LEU A 19 7.16 3.79 -21.71
CA LEU A 19 7.63 3.65 -20.33
C LEU A 19 7.78 2.15 -20.01
N ASP A 20 8.68 1.81 -19.10
CA ASP A 20 8.73 0.48 -18.48
C ASP A 20 7.62 0.41 -17.43
N VAL A 21 6.50 -0.17 -17.82
CA VAL A 21 5.29 -0.27 -16.98
C VAL A 21 5.09 -1.71 -16.56
N LYS A 22 4.91 -1.92 -15.25
CA LYS A 22 4.50 -3.21 -14.69
C LYS A 22 3.15 -3.08 -13.99
N ILE A 23 2.21 -3.93 -14.36
CA ILE A 23 0.85 -3.93 -13.86
C ILE A 23 0.69 -5.09 -12.86
N TYR A 24 0.33 -4.74 -11.64
CA TYR A 24 0.04 -5.66 -10.55
C TYR A 24 -1.45 -5.69 -10.28
N THR A 25 -2.04 -6.88 -10.31
CA THR A 25 -3.45 -7.12 -10.03
C THR A 25 -3.58 -7.93 -8.73
N PRO A 26 -4.58 -7.66 -7.87
CA PRO A 26 -4.81 -8.47 -6.67
C PRO A 26 -4.85 -9.96 -6.99
N ALA A 27 -4.15 -10.77 -6.17
CA ALA A 27 -3.87 -12.17 -6.48
C ALA A 27 -5.13 -13.00 -6.78
N GLY A 28 -6.25 -12.70 -6.09
CA GLY A 28 -7.52 -13.38 -6.31
C GLY A 28 -8.18 -13.11 -7.67
N PHE A 29 -7.77 -12.05 -8.38
CA PHE A 29 -8.33 -11.68 -9.69
C PHE A 29 -7.32 -11.87 -10.83
N PHE A 30 -6.07 -12.16 -10.51
CA PHE A 30 -4.99 -12.25 -11.49
C PHE A 30 -5.24 -13.29 -12.59
N ALA A 31 -5.69 -14.51 -12.20
CA ALA A 31 -5.99 -15.57 -13.16
C ALA A 31 -7.13 -15.19 -14.10
N GLN A 32 -8.21 -14.62 -13.56
CA GLN A 32 -9.36 -14.14 -14.33
C GLN A 32 -8.94 -13.07 -15.35
N PHE A 33 -8.15 -12.06 -14.94
CA PHE A 33 -7.67 -11.01 -15.83
C PHE A 33 -6.81 -11.55 -16.96
N LYS A 34 -5.97 -12.54 -16.68
CA LYS A 34 -5.18 -13.24 -17.70
C LYS A 34 -6.05 -13.96 -18.72
N GLU A 35 -7.09 -14.67 -18.27
CA GLU A 35 -8.03 -15.38 -19.13
C GLU A 35 -8.88 -14.44 -19.99
N GLU A 36 -9.30 -13.30 -19.44
CA GLU A 36 -10.08 -12.27 -20.13
C GLU A 36 -9.22 -11.39 -21.04
N GLY A 37 -7.89 -11.55 -21.05
CA GLY A 37 -6.97 -10.73 -21.86
C GLY A 37 -6.82 -9.29 -21.35
N ILE A 38 -7.17 -9.03 -20.08
CA ILE A 38 -6.96 -7.74 -19.43
C ILE A 38 -5.44 -7.59 -19.11
N PRO A 39 -4.81 -6.46 -19.45
CA PRO A 39 -3.39 -6.26 -19.20
C PRO A 39 -3.03 -6.44 -17.72
N THR A 40 -2.21 -7.43 -17.42
CA THR A 40 -1.66 -7.68 -16.08
C THR A 40 -0.37 -8.47 -16.19
N ASP A 41 0.65 -8.11 -15.40
CA ASP A 41 1.96 -8.75 -15.43
C ASP A 41 2.17 -9.67 -14.23
N PHE A 42 1.82 -9.20 -13.02
CA PHE A 42 2.12 -9.87 -11.76
C PHE A 42 0.93 -9.88 -10.80
N PRO A 43 0.78 -10.95 -9.98
CA PRO A 43 -0.16 -10.94 -8.87
C PRO A 43 0.35 -10.05 -7.74
N PHE A 44 -0.57 -9.36 -7.06
CA PHE A 44 -0.29 -8.54 -5.90
C PHE A 44 -1.02 -9.06 -4.66
N SER A 45 -0.32 -9.10 -3.54
CA SER A 45 -0.92 -9.46 -2.25
C SER A 45 -0.23 -8.75 -1.09
N ILE A 46 -0.96 -8.62 0.02
CA ILE A 46 -0.47 -8.09 1.29
C ILE A 46 -0.52 -9.17 2.37
N ARG A 47 0.35 -9.06 3.37
CA ARG A 47 0.35 -9.99 4.49
C ARG A 47 -0.59 -9.49 5.57
N PRO A 48 -1.44 -10.35 6.17
CA PRO A 48 -2.29 -9.95 7.29
C PRO A 48 -1.50 -9.37 8.47
N ILE A 49 -0.28 -9.86 8.73
CA ILE A 49 0.61 -9.37 9.78
C ILE A 49 1.09 -7.91 9.59
N ASP A 50 1.02 -7.41 8.37
CA ASP A 50 1.40 -6.02 8.08
C ASP A 50 0.28 -5.01 8.42
N VAL A 51 -0.94 -5.49 8.69
CA VAL A 51 -2.13 -4.69 8.98
C VAL A 51 -2.34 -4.61 10.48
N ASN A 52 -2.16 -3.41 11.05
CA ASN A 52 -2.33 -3.20 12.48
C ASN A 52 -3.83 -3.25 12.90
N PRO A 53 -4.13 -3.38 14.20
CA PRO A 53 -5.51 -3.46 14.69
C PRO A 53 -6.38 -2.25 14.30
N GLU A 54 -5.81 -1.05 14.28
CA GLU A 54 -6.53 0.17 13.94
C GLU A 54 -6.93 0.18 12.45
N ASP A 55 -6.01 -0.23 11.55
CA ASP A 55 -6.28 -0.33 10.11
C ASP A 55 -7.35 -1.38 9.82
N TRP A 56 -7.38 -2.51 10.55
CA TRP A 56 -8.47 -3.49 10.49
C TRP A 56 -9.80 -2.90 10.92
N CYS A 57 -9.82 -2.22 12.08
CA CYS A 57 -11.03 -1.60 12.60
C CYS A 57 -11.60 -0.55 11.63
N ILE A 58 -10.75 0.31 11.09
CA ILE A 58 -11.14 1.32 10.09
C ILE A 58 -11.72 0.63 8.85
N SER A 59 -11.07 -0.43 8.34
CA SER A 59 -11.49 -1.15 7.14
C SER A 59 -12.83 -1.89 7.32
N PHE A 60 -13.17 -2.25 8.53
CA PHE A 60 -14.44 -2.91 8.89
C PHE A 60 -15.50 -1.93 9.43
N GLU A 61 -15.19 -0.63 9.50
CA GLU A 61 -16.05 0.41 10.11
C GLU A 61 -16.41 0.10 11.58
N ILE A 62 -15.45 -0.46 12.32
CA ILE A 62 -15.58 -0.83 13.74
C ILE A 62 -14.85 0.21 14.57
N ASN A 63 -15.47 0.64 15.69
CA ASN A 63 -14.77 1.48 16.66
C ASN A 63 -13.74 0.62 17.42
N ILE A 64 -12.48 1.04 17.44
CA ILE A 64 -11.40 0.30 18.11
C ILE A 64 -11.64 0.09 19.62
N ASN A 65 -12.43 0.97 20.25
CA ASN A 65 -12.78 0.89 21.66
C ASN A 65 -14.08 0.11 21.93
N SER A 66 -14.76 -0.42 20.89
CA SER A 66 -15.90 -1.33 21.06
C SER A 66 -15.43 -2.75 21.43
N SER A 67 -16.34 -3.61 21.85
CA SER A 67 -16.03 -5.02 22.16
C SER A 67 -15.38 -5.73 20.98
N GLU A 68 -15.85 -5.45 19.76
CA GLU A 68 -15.31 -6.01 18.51
C GLU A 68 -13.89 -5.50 18.27
N GLY A 69 -13.65 -4.17 18.43
CA GLY A 69 -12.34 -3.57 18.24
C GLY A 69 -11.31 -4.07 19.26
N VAL A 70 -11.71 -4.27 20.50
CA VAL A 70 -10.87 -4.85 21.55
C VAL A 70 -10.50 -6.31 21.22
N LEU A 71 -11.46 -7.12 20.75
CA LEU A 71 -11.19 -8.51 20.32
C LEU A 71 -10.22 -8.54 19.13
N ILE A 72 -10.42 -7.69 18.10
CA ILE A 72 -9.51 -7.57 16.98
C ILE A 72 -8.09 -7.23 17.47
N SER A 73 -7.97 -6.21 18.33
CA SER A 73 -6.68 -5.76 18.86
C SER A 73 -5.96 -6.85 19.65
N LYS A 74 -6.69 -7.58 20.50
CA LYS A 74 -6.17 -8.69 21.29
C LYS A 74 -5.60 -9.78 20.38
N VAL A 75 -6.40 -10.27 19.43
CA VAL A 75 -6.02 -11.41 18.59
C VAL A 75 -4.87 -11.06 17.63
N VAL A 76 -4.90 -9.88 17.01
CA VAL A 76 -3.80 -9.42 16.13
C VAL A 76 -2.49 -9.33 16.91
N GLN A 77 -2.49 -8.67 18.08
CA GLN A 77 -1.29 -8.54 18.91
C GLN A 77 -0.78 -9.89 19.45
N GLU A 78 -1.66 -10.84 19.74
CA GLU A 78 -1.24 -12.18 20.16
C GLU A 78 -0.53 -12.94 19.04
N LEU A 79 -1.04 -12.84 17.80
CA LEU A 79 -0.42 -13.49 16.64
C LEU A 79 0.91 -12.81 16.26
N GLU A 80 0.97 -11.48 16.25
CA GLU A 80 2.22 -10.74 15.99
C GLU A 80 3.35 -11.12 16.95
N LYS A 81 3.05 -11.39 18.21
CA LYS A 81 4.05 -11.80 19.21
C LYS A 81 4.56 -13.23 19.03
N LYS A 82 3.74 -14.12 18.46
CA LYS A 82 4.01 -15.57 18.40
C LYS A 82 4.53 -16.00 17.03
N GLU A 83 4.13 -15.33 15.96
CA GLU A 83 4.35 -15.77 14.60
C GLU A 83 4.99 -14.67 13.76
N GLN A 84 5.91 -15.06 12.89
CA GLN A 84 6.52 -14.13 11.93
C GLN A 84 5.62 -13.88 10.71
N SER A 85 4.65 -14.76 10.46
CA SER A 85 3.70 -14.67 9.35
C SER A 85 2.51 -15.59 9.61
N TYR A 86 1.30 -15.13 9.30
CA TYR A 86 0.05 -15.88 9.44
C TYR A 86 -0.92 -15.56 8.30
N GLU A 87 -1.93 -16.40 8.13
CA GLU A 87 -3.02 -16.20 7.17
C GLU A 87 -4.28 -15.67 7.87
N LEU A 88 -5.25 -15.18 7.08
CA LEU A 88 -6.56 -14.79 7.63
C LEU A 88 -7.28 -15.96 8.33
N SER A 89 -7.04 -17.20 7.88
CA SER A 89 -7.55 -18.42 8.53
C SER A 89 -7.07 -18.58 9.98
N ASP A 90 -5.84 -18.15 10.27
CA ASP A 90 -5.27 -18.21 11.62
C ASP A 90 -5.91 -17.16 12.52
N LEU A 91 -6.14 -15.93 12.01
CA LEU A 91 -6.92 -14.90 12.71
C LEU A 91 -8.32 -15.38 13.04
N ILE A 92 -9.04 -15.93 12.07
CA ILE A 92 -10.40 -16.42 12.25
C ILE A 92 -10.45 -17.54 13.28
N ARG A 93 -9.50 -18.48 13.22
CA ARG A 93 -9.40 -19.57 14.20
C ARG A 93 -9.19 -19.00 15.61
N LYS A 94 -8.25 -18.07 15.77
CA LYS A 94 -7.96 -17.44 17.06
C LYS A 94 -9.14 -16.66 17.61
N ILE A 95 -9.88 -15.93 16.77
CA ILE A 95 -11.11 -15.23 17.16
C ILE A 95 -12.15 -16.21 17.67
N LYS A 96 -12.35 -17.35 16.99
CA LYS A 96 -13.33 -18.38 17.39
C LYS A 96 -12.91 -19.14 18.65
N GLU A 97 -11.62 -19.18 18.98
CA GLU A 97 -11.08 -19.79 20.20
C GLU A 97 -11.12 -18.84 21.41
N ASP A 98 -11.47 -17.56 21.23
CA ASP A 98 -11.53 -16.63 22.34
C ASP A 98 -12.66 -16.99 23.33
N VAL A 99 -12.32 -17.04 24.62
CA VAL A 99 -13.24 -17.44 25.68
C VAL A 99 -13.67 -16.30 26.59
N GLU A 100 -13.06 -15.12 26.40
CA GLU A 100 -13.30 -13.95 27.24
C GLU A 100 -14.37 -13.03 26.66
N SER A 101 -14.52 -13.02 25.33
CA SER A 101 -15.51 -12.20 24.63
C SER A 101 -16.87 -12.91 24.56
N ASP A 102 -17.93 -12.13 24.45
CA ASP A 102 -19.26 -12.71 24.28
C ASP A 102 -19.42 -13.36 22.89
N PRO A 103 -20.28 -14.41 22.77
CA PRO A 103 -20.43 -15.16 21.52
C PRO A 103 -20.90 -14.33 20.33
N ILE A 104 -21.63 -13.24 20.54
CA ILE A 104 -22.12 -12.36 19.46
C ILE A 104 -20.95 -11.57 18.90
N THR A 105 -20.12 -10.98 19.76
CA THR A 105 -18.89 -10.26 19.36
C THR A 105 -17.96 -11.17 18.57
N ILE A 106 -17.70 -12.40 19.06
CA ILE A 106 -16.89 -13.39 18.35
C ILE A 106 -17.46 -13.65 16.95
N HIS A 107 -18.77 -13.83 16.84
CA HIS A 107 -19.42 -14.14 15.57
C HIS A 107 -19.34 -12.97 14.58
N ILE A 108 -19.56 -11.74 15.05
CA ILE A 108 -19.45 -10.52 14.23
C ILE A 108 -18.03 -10.38 13.69
N VAL A 109 -17.02 -10.45 14.56
CA VAL A 109 -15.63 -10.25 14.18
C VAL A 109 -15.15 -11.36 13.24
N ALA A 110 -15.43 -12.62 13.55
CA ALA A 110 -15.09 -13.75 12.67
C ALA A 110 -15.69 -13.58 11.27
N ASN A 111 -16.96 -13.12 11.18
CA ASN A 111 -17.63 -12.90 9.90
C ASN A 111 -16.99 -11.76 9.09
N GLN A 112 -16.48 -10.70 9.71
CA GLN A 112 -15.74 -9.64 9.01
C GLN A 112 -14.45 -10.17 8.38
N PHE A 113 -13.69 -11.00 9.10
CA PHE A 113 -12.50 -11.62 8.52
C PHE A 113 -12.81 -12.68 7.46
N GLU A 114 -13.93 -13.41 7.58
CA GLU A 114 -14.39 -14.30 6.51
C GLU A 114 -14.74 -13.50 5.22
N LYS A 115 -15.38 -12.34 5.35
CA LYS A 115 -15.59 -11.43 4.21
C LYS A 115 -14.28 -10.94 3.62
N ALA A 116 -13.30 -10.59 4.46
CA ALA A 116 -11.97 -10.14 4.02
C ALA A 116 -11.22 -11.20 3.20
N LYS A 117 -11.44 -12.50 3.43
CA LYS A 117 -10.92 -13.55 2.53
C LYS A 117 -11.41 -13.37 1.10
N GLY A 118 -12.66 -12.97 0.91
CA GLY A 118 -13.25 -12.71 -0.40
C GLY A 118 -12.64 -11.51 -1.14
N TRP A 119 -11.83 -10.69 -0.46
CA TRP A 119 -11.12 -9.59 -1.13
C TRP A 119 -10.01 -10.07 -2.07
N GLY A 120 -9.52 -11.30 -1.90
CA GLY A 120 -8.54 -11.90 -2.78
C GLY A 120 -7.18 -11.20 -2.81
N ILE A 121 -6.85 -10.43 -1.75
CA ILE A 121 -5.62 -9.63 -1.68
C ILE A 121 -4.64 -10.13 -0.63
N PHE A 122 -5.06 -11.00 0.29
CA PHE A 122 -4.21 -11.47 1.37
C PHE A 122 -3.48 -12.77 1.03
N SER A 123 -2.20 -12.83 1.37
CA SER A 123 -1.42 -14.07 1.37
C SER A 123 -0.41 -14.05 2.51
N LYS A 124 0.08 -15.22 2.90
CA LYS A 124 1.06 -15.38 3.97
C LYS A 124 2.37 -14.65 3.69
N GLU A 125 2.84 -14.65 2.45
CA GLU A 125 4.13 -14.06 2.08
C GLU A 125 4.02 -12.61 1.61
N GLY A 126 2.90 -12.27 0.94
CA GLY A 126 2.69 -10.94 0.36
C GLY A 126 3.66 -10.61 -0.78
N THR A 127 3.42 -9.50 -1.46
CA THR A 127 4.33 -8.98 -2.48
C THR A 127 5.40 -8.13 -1.80
N PRO A 128 6.70 -8.43 -1.98
CA PRO A 128 7.78 -7.63 -1.43
C PRO A 128 7.78 -6.21 -1.99
N LEU A 129 8.02 -5.21 -1.15
CA LEU A 129 8.04 -3.82 -1.59
C LEU A 129 9.10 -3.54 -2.67
N LYS A 130 10.25 -4.24 -2.61
CA LYS A 130 11.32 -4.16 -3.63
C LYS A 130 10.88 -4.56 -5.04
N ASP A 131 9.84 -5.38 -5.17
CA ASP A 131 9.31 -5.81 -6.48
C ASP A 131 8.42 -4.71 -7.09
N LEU A 132 7.86 -3.85 -6.24
CA LEU A 132 7.03 -2.73 -6.63
C LEU A 132 7.84 -1.47 -6.97
N ILE A 133 9.10 -1.37 -6.53
CA ILE A 133 9.91 -0.16 -6.62
C ILE A 133 11.23 -0.47 -7.31
N SER A 134 11.42 0.13 -8.48
CA SER A 134 12.66 0.06 -9.23
C SER A 134 12.92 1.41 -9.93
N GLY A 135 14.18 1.84 -9.98
CA GLY A 135 14.54 3.09 -10.64
C GLY A 135 14.17 3.09 -12.13
N GLY A 136 13.41 4.10 -12.57
CA GLY A 136 12.98 4.24 -13.95
C GLY A 136 11.75 3.39 -14.35
N GLN A 137 11.18 2.63 -13.44
CA GLN A 137 9.98 1.81 -13.66
C GLN A 137 8.72 2.55 -13.23
N VAL A 138 7.63 2.35 -13.95
CA VAL A 138 6.27 2.71 -13.54
C VAL A 138 5.56 1.44 -13.06
N THR A 139 5.17 1.42 -11.80
CA THR A 139 4.37 0.33 -11.22
C THR A 139 2.92 0.78 -11.09
N VAL A 140 2.01 0.04 -11.70
CA VAL A 140 0.57 0.25 -11.61
C VAL A 140 -0.02 -0.81 -10.69
N LEU A 141 -0.69 -0.40 -9.61
CA LEU A 141 -1.53 -1.27 -8.81
C LEU A 141 -2.96 -1.15 -9.31
N ASP A 142 -3.39 -2.13 -10.06
CA ASP A 142 -4.76 -2.13 -10.62
C ASP A 142 -5.77 -2.57 -9.56
N MET A 143 -6.45 -1.58 -9.01
CA MET A 143 -7.50 -1.77 -7.99
C MET A 143 -8.91 -1.76 -8.59
N SER A 144 -9.04 -1.85 -9.91
CA SER A 144 -10.34 -1.85 -10.62
C SER A 144 -11.29 -2.98 -10.19
N PRO A 145 -10.82 -4.19 -9.78
CA PRO A 145 -11.73 -5.23 -9.29
C PRO A 145 -12.59 -4.80 -8.10
N TYR A 146 -12.10 -3.82 -7.33
CA TYR A 146 -12.82 -3.33 -6.14
C TYR A 146 -13.79 -2.19 -6.43
N ALA A 147 -13.84 -1.67 -7.66
CA ALA A 147 -14.71 -0.53 -8.00
C ALA A 147 -16.20 -0.79 -7.78
N THR A 148 -16.64 -2.05 -7.94
CA THR A 148 -18.04 -2.47 -7.77
C THR A 148 -18.33 -3.16 -6.44
N MET A 149 -17.33 -3.38 -5.61
CA MET A 149 -17.50 -4.00 -4.29
C MET A 149 -18.02 -3.00 -3.26
N ALA A 150 -18.94 -3.40 -2.40
CA ALA A 150 -19.50 -2.54 -1.35
C ALA A 150 -18.43 -1.94 -0.43
N SER A 151 -17.38 -2.70 -0.11
CA SER A 151 -16.24 -2.24 0.72
C SER A 151 -15.01 -1.84 -0.12
N GLY A 152 -15.17 -1.62 -1.42
CA GLY A 152 -14.05 -1.43 -2.34
C GLY A 152 -13.16 -0.24 -1.99
N TRP A 153 -13.74 0.86 -1.55
CA TRP A 153 -13.02 2.04 -1.09
C TRP A 153 -12.12 1.74 0.13
N ALA A 154 -12.61 0.95 1.09
CA ALA A 154 -11.87 0.58 2.28
C ALA A 154 -10.66 -0.32 1.94
N ILE A 155 -10.84 -1.25 0.99
CA ILE A 155 -9.76 -2.11 0.49
C ILE A 155 -8.69 -1.28 -0.22
N LYS A 156 -9.07 -0.37 -1.11
CA LYS A 156 -8.15 0.56 -1.76
C LYS A 156 -7.36 1.38 -0.74
N ALA A 157 -8.06 1.96 0.25
CA ALA A 157 -7.44 2.74 1.31
C ALA A 157 -6.45 1.92 2.15
N LEU A 158 -6.81 0.68 2.51
CA LEU A 158 -5.94 -0.22 3.25
C LEU A 158 -4.65 -0.50 2.49
N VAL A 159 -4.74 -0.83 1.20
CA VAL A 159 -3.58 -1.12 0.34
C VAL A 159 -2.68 0.09 0.19
N VAL A 160 -3.25 1.24 -0.16
CA VAL A 160 -2.47 2.48 -0.35
C VAL A 160 -1.83 2.93 0.96
N GLY A 161 -2.56 2.87 2.07
CA GLY A 161 -2.04 3.22 3.39
C GLY A 161 -0.86 2.34 3.79
N LEU A 162 -1.01 1.03 3.63
CA LEU A 162 0.02 0.06 3.99
C LEU A 162 1.30 0.23 3.14
N ILE A 163 1.15 0.35 1.82
CA ILE A 163 2.30 0.55 0.91
C ILE A 163 2.98 1.89 1.22
N SER A 164 2.21 2.96 1.39
CA SER A 164 2.74 4.29 1.72
C SER A 164 3.53 4.29 3.02
N LYS A 165 3.03 3.64 4.06
CA LYS A 165 3.69 3.50 5.36
C LYS A 165 4.98 2.69 5.27
N LYS A 166 4.94 1.53 4.57
CA LYS A 166 6.13 0.71 4.36
C LYS A 166 7.20 1.44 3.55
N LEU A 167 6.78 2.10 2.47
CA LEU A 167 7.67 2.89 1.62
C LEU A 167 8.33 4.03 2.40
N PHE A 168 7.55 4.78 3.18
CA PHE A 168 8.07 5.86 4.01
C PHE A 168 9.16 5.35 4.97
N ASN A 169 8.88 4.26 5.69
CA ASN A 169 9.82 3.67 6.64
C ASN A 169 11.10 3.16 5.94
N GLN A 170 10.96 2.47 4.81
CA GLN A 170 12.10 1.96 4.04
C GLN A 170 12.99 3.10 3.54
N ARG A 171 12.39 4.12 2.92
CA ARG A 171 13.13 5.30 2.42
C ARG A 171 13.77 6.12 3.55
N LEU A 172 13.10 6.23 4.70
CA LEU A 172 13.67 6.91 5.87
C LEU A 172 14.94 6.20 6.38
N LEU A 173 14.92 4.86 6.42
CA LEU A 173 16.09 4.06 6.80
C LEU A 173 17.22 4.17 5.76
N ALA A 174 16.88 4.08 4.47
CA ALA A 174 17.84 4.25 3.38
C ALA A 174 18.51 5.63 3.45
N ARG A 175 17.73 6.70 3.67
CA ARG A 175 18.27 8.06 3.80
C ARG A 175 19.23 8.22 4.95
N LYS A 176 18.94 7.65 6.12
CA LYS A 176 19.86 7.65 7.25
C LYS A 176 21.18 6.95 6.92
N THR A 177 21.12 5.83 6.21
CA THR A 177 22.31 5.10 5.76
C THR A 177 23.13 5.90 4.75
N GLU A 178 22.48 6.57 3.79
CA GLU A 178 23.12 7.47 2.83
C GLU A 178 23.84 8.64 3.51
N GLU A 179 23.20 9.27 4.50
CA GLU A 179 23.79 10.36 5.28
C GLU A 179 25.02 9.89 6.08
N PHE A 180 24.93 8.71 6.69
CA PHE A 180 26.05 8.11 7.43
C PHE A 180 27.25 7.84 6.51
N LYS A 181 27.03 7.24 5.34
CA LYS A 181 28.06 6.98 4.33
C LYS A 181 28.70 8.29 3.85
N THR A 182 27.91 9.35 3.64
CA THR A 182 28.41 10.66 3.23
C THR A 182 29.32 11.30 4.29
N VAL A 183 28.94 11.21 5.57
CA VAL A 183 29.76 11.71 6.68
C VAL A 183 31.05 10.91 6.83
N ASP A 184 30.98 9.58 6.73
CA ASP A 184 32.15 8.70 6.80
C ASP A 184 33.12 8.96 5.65
N ALA A 185 32.63 9.11 4.42
CA ALA A 185 33.44 9.47 3.26
C ALA A 185 34.09 10.85 3.41
N ALA A 186 33.39 11.83 4.01
CA ALA A 186 33.97 13.15 4.29
C ALA A 186 35.08 13.12 5.36
N MET A 187 34.99 12.22 6.33
CA MET A 187 36.03 12.02 7.35
C MET A 187 37.24 11.28 6.79
N HIS A 188 37.08 10.43 5.78
CA HIS A 188 38.14 9.65 5.16
C HIS A 188 38.51 10.20 3.76
N TYR A 189 38.92 11.46 3.69
CA TYR A 189 39.16 12.25 2.46
C TYR A 189 40.12 11.62 1.43
N PHE A 190 40.83 10.55 1.76
CA PHE A 190 41.78 9.86 0.88
C PHE A 190 41.29 8.51 0.32
N SER A 191 40.09 8.04 0.66
CA SER A 191 39.52 6.84 0.05
C SER A 191 38.79 7.22 -1.24
N LYS A 192 39.09 6.50 -2.33
CA LYS A 192 38.43 6.68 -3.63
C LYS A 192 36.92 6.80 -3.43
N GLN A 193 36.35 7.91 -3.89
CA GLN A 193 34.90 8.04 -4.06
C GLN A 193 34.43 6.91 -5.00
N VAL A 194 33.85 5.87 -4.44
CA VAL A 194 33.01 4.97 -5.22
C VAL A 194 31.70 5.73 -5.39
N GLU A 195 31.34 6.09 -6.62
CA GLU A 195 29.98 6.48 -6.96
C GLU A 195 29.06 5.29 -6.67
N GLU A 196 28.65 5.13 -5.42
CA GLU A 196 27.63 4.15 -5.06
C GLU A 196 26.30 4.63 -5.66
N LYS A 197 25.77 3.86 -6.60
CA LYS A 197 24.39 3.97 -7.05
C LYS A 197 23.49 3.99 -5.82
N LEU A 198 22.57 4.95 -5.71
CA LEU A 198 21.50 4.94 -4.73
C LEU A 198 20.82 3.56 -4.80
N GLU A 199 20.95 2.77 -3.73
CA GLU A 199 20.35 1.42 -3.65
C GLU A 199 18.82 1.50 -3.70
N GLU A 200 18.27 2.60 -3.15
CA GLU A 200 16.83 2.83 -3.06
C GLU A 200 16.45 4.07 -3.91
N PRO A 201 15.59 3.94 -4.93
CA PRO A 201 15.22 5.05 -5.80
C PRO A 201 14.33 6.07 -5.06
N LEU A 202 14.33 7.33 -5.55
CA LEU A 202 13.31 8.31 -5.22
C LEU A 202 11.96 7.86 -5.81
N VAL A 203 10.87 8.10 -5.10
CA VAL A 203 9.56 7.55 -5.47
C VAL A 203 8.51 8.64 -5.63
N TRP A 204 7.74 8.52 -6.69
CA TRP A 204 6.50 9.27 -6.90
C TRP A 204 5.33 8.33 -6.71
N ILE A 205 4.42 8.67 -5.81
CA ILE A 205 3.15 7.97 -5.63
C ILE A 205 2.08 8.80 -6.32
N ALA A 206 1.50 8.27 -7.39
CA ALA A 206 0.37 8.88 -8.07
C ALA A 206 -0.93 8.21 -7.61
N VAL A 207 -1.87 9.00 -7.13
CA VAL A 207 -3.17 8.55 -6.61
C VAL A 207 -4.27 9.22 -7.40
N ASP A 208 -5.08 8.42 -8.09
CA ASP A 208 -6.30 8.90 -8.72
C ASP A 208 -7.48 8.82 -7.73
N GLU A 209 -8.47 9.69 -7.92
CA GLU A 209 -9.62 9.86 -7.03
C GLU A 209 -9.22 10.04 -5.55
N ALA A 210 -8.21 10.87 -5.32
CA ALA A 210 -7.59 11.06 -3.99
C ALA A 210 -8.59 11.41 -2.88
N HIS A 211 -9.74 11.97 -3.20
CA HIS A 211 -10.80 12.27 -2.24
C HIS A 211 -11.41 11.02 -1.59
N GLU A 212 -11.30 9.82 -2.23
CA GLU A 212 -11.71 8.55 -1.63
C GLU A 212 -10.76 8.11 -0.52
N LEU A 213 -9.47 8.47 -0.61
CA LEU A 213 -8.42 8.07 0.34
C LEU A 213 -8.11 9.12 1.39
N LEU A 214 -8.31 10.39 1.04
CA LEU A 214 -8.09 11.56 1.88
C LEU A 214 -9.40 12.37 1.99
N PRO A 215 -10.46 11.83 2.60
CA PRO A 215 -11.74 12.53 2.71
C PRO A 215 -11.61 13.74 3.66
N LYS A 216 -12.39 14.79 3.36
CA LYS A 216 -12.46 16.00 4.20
C LYS A 216 -12.96 15.70 5.61
N GLU A 217 -13.89 14.78 5.72
CA GLU A 217 -14.48 14.34 6.99
C GLU A 217 -14.24 12.85 7.19
N GLY A 218 -13.87 12.48 8.42
CA GLY A 218 -13.51 11.11 8.77
C GLY A 218 -12.08 10.74 8.39
N LYS A 219 -11.76 9.47 8.51
CA LYS A 219 -10.44 8.88 8.19
C LYS A 219 -10.61 7.57 7.44
N THR A 220 -9.67 7.29 6.56
CA THR A 220 -9.45 5.99 5.95
C THR A 220 -8.14 5.39 6.45
N ALA A 221 -7.87 4.11 6.18
CA ALA A 221 -6.59 3.48 6.50
C ALA A 221 -5.39 4.13 5.76
N ALA A 222 -5.63 4.89 4.68
CA ALA A 222 -4.59 5.63 3.96
C ALA A 222 -4.30 7.02 4.54
N THR A 223 -5.25 7.63 5.24
CA THR A 223 -5.21 9.05 5.60
C THR A 223 -3.93 9.42 6.32
N ASP A 224 -3.61 8.75 7.43
CA ASP A 224 -2.45 9.12 8.26
C ASP A 224 -1.13 8.90 7.52
N ALA A 225 -1.01 7.83 6.72
CA ALA A 225 0.19 7.55 5.94
C ALA A 225 0.43 8.60 4.84
N LEU A 226 -0.62 8.96 4.11
CA LEU A 226 -0.52 9.96 3.05
C LEU A 226 -0.26 11.37 3.61
N ILE A 227 -0.91 11.77 4.71
CA ILE A 227 -0.65 13.04 5.39
C ILE A 227 0.80 13.10 5.91
N THR A 228 1.31 11.99 6.47
CA THR A 228 2.73 11.91 6.88
C THR A 228 3.66 12.15 5.69
N ILE A 229 3.40 11.52 4.53
CA ILE A 229 4.20 11.74 3.33
C ILE A 229 4.08 13.20 2.83
N LEU A 230 2.90 13.81 2.86
CA LEU A 230 2.73 15.22 2.49
C LEU A 230 3.57 16.15 3.35
N ARG A 231 3.64 15.90 4.65
CA ARG A 231 4.37 16.74 5.61
C ARG A 231 5.88 16.46 5.62
N GLU A 232 6.27 15.20 5.54
CA GLU A 232 7.62 14.74 5.85
C GLU A 232 8.31 14.00 4.69
N GLY A 233 7.61 13.71 3.59
CA GLY A 233 8.11 12.91 2.46
C GLY A 233 9.30 13.50 1.72
N ARG A 234 9.56 14.83 1.88
CA ARG A 234 10.71 15.50 1.25
C ARG A 234 12.05 14.90 1.68
N GLN A 235 12.22 14.63 2.98
CA GLN A 235 13.48 14.11 3.51
C GLN A 235 13.77 12.69 2.99
N PRO A 236 12.85 11.70 3.08
CA PRO A 236 13.05 10.38 2.50
C PRO A 236 12.99 10.35 0.96
N GLY A 237 12.60 11.44 0.30
CA GLY A 237 12.56 11.53 -1.17
C GLY A 237 11.32 10.85 -1.76
N ILE A 238 10.16 11.05 -1.13
CA ILE A 238 8.87 10.59 -1.63
C ILE A 238 8.03 11.80 -1.98
N SER A 239 7.43 11.79 -3.18
CA SER A 239 6.50 12.82 -3.65
C SER A 239 5.13 12.22 -3.92
N LEU A 240 4.07 12.99 -3.66
CA LEU A 240 2.69 12.62 -3.98
C LEU A 240 2.19 13.43 -5.18
N LEU A 241 1.51 12.74 -6.09
CA LEU A 241 0.71 13.32 -7.15
C LEU A 241 -0.74 12.89 -6.91
N LEU A 242 -1.59 13.84 -6.54
CA LEU A 242 -2.98 13.56 -6.19
C LEU A 242 -3.88 14.13 -7.28
N ALA A 243 -4.69 13.25 -7.91
CA ALA A 243 -5.71 13.64 -8.85
C ALA A 243 -7.10 13.46 -8.22
N SER A 244 -8.02 14.40 -8.47
CA SER A 244 -9.39 14.31 -7.97
C SER A 244 -10.34 15.13 -8.81
N GLN A 245 -11.53 14.58 -9.06
CA GLN A 245 -12.65 15.30 -9.66
C GLN A 245 -13.46 16.09 -8.61
N GLN A 246 -13.22 15.89 -7.31
CA GLN A 246 -13.95 16.52 -6.21
C GLN A 246 -13.00 17.18 -5.20
N PRO A 247 -12.29 18.28 -5.61
CA PRO A 247 -11.28 18.90 -4.75
C PRO A 247 -11.85 19.44 -3.43
N GLY A 248 -13.13 19.84 -3.41
CA GLY A 248 -13.81 20.30 -2.18
C GLY A 248 -14.06 19.20 -1.14
N LYS A 249 -13.87 17.93 -1.49
CA LYS A 249 -14.01 16.78 -0.59
C LYS A 249 -12.67 16.22 -0.11
N ILE A 250 -11.55 16.81 -0.51
CA ILE A 250 -10.22 16.38 -0.06
C ILE A 250 -9.93 16.96 1.33
N HIS A 251 -9.15 16.23 2.09
CA HIS A 251 -8.66 16.60 3.42
C HIS A 251 -8.00 17.99 3.42
N THR A 252 -8.22 18.78 4.46
CA THR A 252 -7.77 20.18 4.54
C THR A 252 -6.26 20.37 4.60
N ASP A 253 -5.50 19.34 4.90
CA ASP A 253 -4.03 19.36 4.93
C ASP A 253 -3.38 19.15 3.56
N VAL A 254 -4.18 18.91 2.50
CA VAL A 254 -3.78 18.82 1.11
C VAL A 254 -3.96 20.16 0.43
#